data_5f9df965fa44f37bfef8f2199b40516b
#
_entry.id   5f9df965fa44f37bfef8f2199b40516b
#
_cell.length_a   1.000
_cell.length_b   1.000
_cell.length_c   1.000
_cell.angle_alpha   90.00
_cell.angle_beta   90.00
_cell.angle_gamma   90.00
#
_symmetry.space_group_name_H-M   'P 1'
#
loop_
_entity.id
_entity.type
_entity.pdbx_description
1 polymer ?
#
loop_
_entity_poly.entity_id
_entity_poly.type
_entity_poly.pdbx_seq_one_letter_code
_entity_poly.pdbx_strand_id
1 'polypeptide(L)'
;MKVDLYFSYRSPYSYFILPRLKKLEEEYKVQVNFKLVYPLAIREPHFFKNKNMLTYFFWRLLDYRKVANKLGMKFYKPRPDPINQNLLTGKISSEQPYIFYVCHLGQAAHYHGE
;
A
#
# COMPACT_ATOMS: atom_id res chain seq x y z
N MET A 1 24.67 -3.34 -5.76
CA MET A 1 24.00 -3.35 -4.44
C MET A 1 22.57 -3.85 -4.60
N LYS A 2 22.10 -4.66 -3.67
CA LYS A 2 20.73 -5.18 -3.66
C LYS A 2 19.95 -4.56 -2.49
N VAL A 3 18.69 -4.20 -2.71
CA VAL A 3 17.81 -3.60 -1.70
C VAL A 3 16.47 -4.34 -1.71
N ASP A 4 15.99 -4.76 -0.55
CA ASP A 4 14.67 -5.37 -0.41
C ASP A 4 13.61 -4.28 -0.26
N LEU A 5 12.58 -4.32 -1.11
CA LEU A 5 11.40 -3.48 -1.03
C LEU A 5 10.20 -4.29 -0.53
N TYR A 6 9.72 -3.98 0.66
CA TYR A 6 8.49 -4.55 1.19
C TYR A 6 7.30 -3.70 0.75
N PHE A 7 6.49 -4.24 -0.16
CA PHE A 7 5.42 -3.52 -0.84
C PHE A 7 4.04 -4.00 -0.40
N SER A 8 3.13 -3.07 -0.10
CA SER A 8 1.75 -3.36 0.24
C SER A 8 0.78 -2.65 -0.70
N TYR A 9 -0.15 -3.40 -1.31
CA TYR A 9 -1.13 -2.86 -2.26
C TYR A 9 -2.19 -1.95 -1.63
N ARG A 10 -2.27 -1.86 -0.32
CA ARG A 10 -3.15 -0.90 0.36
C ARG A 10 -2.41 0.36 0.83
N SER A 11 -1.10 0.40 0.74
CA SER A 11 -0.30 1.53 1.22
C SER A 11 -0.09 2.57 0.12
N PRO A 12 -0.65 3.79 0.22
CA PRO A 12 -0.32 4.87 -0.70
C PRO A 12 1.18 5.21 -0.72
N TYR A 13 1.88 5.06 0.38
CA TYR A 13 3.33 5.27 0.43
C TYR A 13 4.11 4.27 -0.44
N SER A 14 3.64 3.02 -0.53
CA SER A 14 4.20 2.04 -1.47
C SER A 14 4.04 2.51 -2.93
N TYR A 15 2.91 3.11 -3.26
CA TYR A 15 2.69 3.73 -4.57
C TYR A 15 3.60 4.94 -4.81
N PHE A 16 3.72 5.83 -3.84
CA PHE A 16 4.51 7.07 -3.97
C PHE A 16 6.01 6.83 -4.13
N ILE A 17 6.54 5.73 -3.64
CA ILE A 17 7.97 5.42 -3.76
C ILE A 17 8.38 4.89 -5.14
N LEU A 18 7.45 4.34 -5.93
CA LEU A 18 7.76 3.65 -7.19
C LEU A 18 8.62 4.45 -8.18
N PRO A 19 8.31 5.73 -8.48
CA PRO A 19 9.13 6.50 -9.41
C PRO A 19 10.58 6.71 -8.93
N ARG A 20 10.77 6.84 -7.62
CA ARG A 20 12.09 6.96 -7.00
C ARG A 20 12.90 5.67 -7.06
N LEU A 21 12.22 4.54 -6.89
CA LEU A 21 12.87 3.23 -6.99
C LEU A 21 13.34 2.96 -8.42
N LYS A 22 12.50 3.27 -9.40
CA LYS A 22 12.88 3.17 -10.82
C LYS A 22 14.12 4.01 -11.12
N LYS A 23 14.13 5.25 -10.68
CA LYS A 23 15.29 6.15 -10.80
C LYS A 23 16.54 5.58 -10.12
N LEU A 24 16.38 5.01 -8.93
CA LEU A 24 17.47 4.38 -8.18
C LEU A 24 18.10 3.20 -8.96
N GLU A 25 17.27 2.37 -9.58
CA GLU A 25 17.73 1.26 -10.40
C GLU A 25 18.47 1.75 -11.65
N GLU A 26 17.92 2.74 -12.34
CA GLU A 26 18.47 3.26 -13.58
C GLU A 26 19.78 4.04 -13.38
N GLU A 27 19.83 4.95 -12.41
CA GLU A 27 20.98 5.86 -12.20
C GLU A 27 22.08 5.23 -11.37
N TYR A 28 21.76 4.46 -10.35
CA TYR A 28 22.73 3.92 -9.39
C TYR A 28 22.99 2.43 -9.55
N LYS A 29 22.35 1.79 -10.55
CA LYS A 29 22.50 0.33 -10.80
C LYS A 29 22.22 -0.52 -9.56
N VAL A 30 21.28 -0.09 -8.73
CA VAL A 30 20.78 -0.82 -7.59
C VAL A 30 19.74 -1.83 -8.06
N GLN A 31 19.86 -3.07 -7.63
CA GLN A 31 18.82 -4.08 -7.88
C GLN A 31 17.79 -4.03 -6.76
N VAL A 32 16.56 -3.69 -7.08
CA VAL A 32 15.45 -3.72 -6.12
C VAL A 32 14.80 -5.09 -6.13
N ASN A 33 14.83 -5.74 -4.99
CA ASN A 33 14.20 -7.03 -4.75
C ASN A 33 12.80 -6.80 -4.17
N PHE A 34 11.77 -6.98 -4.97
CA PHE A 34 10.38 -6.75 -4.59
C PHE A 34 9.85 -7.86 -3.72
N LYS A 35 9.38 -7.52 -2.53
CA LYS A 35 8.77 -8.44 -1.57
C LYS A 35 7.37 -7.98 -1.22
N LEU A 36 6.38 -8.73 -1.66
CA LEU A 36 5.00 -8.46 -1.33
C LEU A 36 4.71 -8.77 0.13
N VAL A 37 4.01 -7.84 0.80
CA VAL A 37 3.46 -8.06 2.14
C VAL A 37 1.96 -7.77 2.17
N TYR A 38 1.22 -8.56 2.91
CA TYR A 38 -0.19 -8.25 3.15
C TYR A 38 -0.34 -6.96 3.96
N PRO A 39 -1.40 -6.17 3.68
CA PRO A 39 -1.68 -4.97 4.46
C PRO A 39 -1.78 -5.23 5.95
N LEU A 40 -1.47 -4.19 6.74
CA LEU A 40 -1.52 -4.26 8.21
C LEU A 40 -2.87 -4.76 8.74
N ALA A 41 -3.96 -4.38 8.08
CA ALA A 41 -5.31 -4.84 8.42
C ALA A 41 -5.48 -6.37 8.38
N ILE A 42 -4.72 -7.06 7.52
CA ILE A 42 -4.73 -8.53 7.42
C ILE A 42 -3.74 -9.15 8.41
N ARG A 43 -2.54 -8.57 8.55
CA ARG A 43 -1.50 -9.11 9.45
C ARG A 43 -1.80 -8.90 10.92
N GLU A 44 -2.37 -7.74 11.25
CA GLU A 44 -2.67 -7.31 12.62
C GLU A 44 -4.07 -6.72 12.72
N PRO A 45 -5.14 -7.55 12.64
CA PRO A 45 -6.52 -7.06 12.64
C PRO A 45 -6.88 -6.25 13.88
N HIS A 46 -6.23 -6.54 15.02
CA HIS A 46 -6.47 -5.86 16.29
C HIS A 46 -5.81 -4.48 16.40
N PHE A 47 -4.93 -4.13 15.46
CA PHE A 47 -4.25 -2.84 15.45
C PHE A 47 -5.21 -1.64 15.55
N PHE A 48 -6.40 -1.78 14.95
CA PHE A 48 -7.40 -0.71 14.89
C PHE A 48 -8.36 -0.67 16.10
N LYS A 49 -8.32 -1.68 16.98
CA LYS A 49 -9.34 -1.91 18.02
C LYS A 49 -9.56 -0.70 18.95
N ASN A 50 -8.50 0.02 19.30
CA ASN A 50 -8.54 1.13 20.27
C ASN A 50 -8.24 2.49 19.63
N LYS A 51 -8.42 2.62 18.32
CA LYS A 51 -8.15 3.86 17.59
C LYS A 51 -9.43 4.61 17.27
N ASN A 52 -9.38 5.93 17.38
CA ASN A 52 -10.41 6.77 16.77
C ASN A 52 -10.23 6.73 15.25
N MET A 53 -11.07 5.95 14.58
CA MET A 53 -10.93 5.67 13.15
C MET A 53 -11.16 6.91 12.29
N LEU A 54 -12.08 7.79 12.67
CA LEU A 54 -12.33 9.03 11.92
C LEU A 54 -11.08 9.93 11.93
N THR A 55 -10.51 10.16 13.10
CA THR A 55 -9.28 10.95 13.25
C THR A 55 -8.11 10.28 12.54
N TYR A 56 -7.96 8.96 12.69
CA TYR A 56 -6.89 8.20 12.06
C TYR A 56 -6.92 8.33 10.53
N PHE A 57 -8.07 8.08 9.90
CA PHE A 57 -8.20 8.17 8.44
C PHE A 57 -8.14 9.62 7.93
N PHE A 58 -8.67 10.58 8.68
CA PHE A 58 -8.60 11.99 8.31
C PHE A 58 -7.15 12.47 8.20
N TRP A 59 -6.33 12.24 9.23
CA TRP A 59 -4.92 12.63 9.21
C TRP A 59 -4.13 11.90 8.14
N ARG A 60 -4.39 10.61 7.94
CA ARG A 60 -3.76 9.82 6.89
C ARG A 60 -4.09 10.38 5.50
N LEU A 61 -5.35 10.70 5.24
CA LEU A 61 -5.77 11.25 3.96
C LEU A 61 -5.12 12.62 3.67
N LEU A 62 -5.02 13.48 4.68
CA LEU A 62 -4.31 14.75 4.55
C LEU A 62 -2.83 14.55 4.23
N ASP A 63 -2.17 13.62 4.90
CA ASP A 63 -0.77 13.30 4.65
C ASP A 63 -0.56 12.76 3.24
N TYR A 64 -1.38 11.83 2.78
CA TYR A 64 -1.31 11.29 1.42
C TYR A 64 -1.45 12.39 0.36
N ARG A 65 -2.37 13.33 0.54
CA ARG A 65 -2.53 14.46 -0.38
C ARG A 65 -1.32 15.38 -0.39
N LYS A 66 -0.75 15.68 0.78
CA LYS A 66 0.47 16.50 0.88
C LYS A 66 1.66 15.84 0.17
N VAL A 67 1.86 14.55 0.40
CA VAL A 67 2.94 13.79 -0.23
C VAL A 67 2.73 13.72 -1.74
N ALA A 68 1.54 13.40 -2.20
CA ALA A 68 1.22 13.35 -3.63
C ALA A 68 1.48 14.69 -4.32
N ASN A 69 1.02 15.80 -3.72
CA ASN A 69 1.25 17.15 -4.25
C ASN A 69 2.74 17.48 -4.32
N LYS A 70 3.49 17.19 -3.27
CA LYS A 70 4.94 17.41 -3.22
C LYS A 70 5.70 16.62 -4.29
N LEU A 71 5.23 15.43 -4.62
CA LEU A 71 5.83 14.55 -5.62
C LEU A 71 5.29 14.79 -7.04
N GLY A 72 4.27 15.65 -7.20
CA GLY A 72 3.58 15.84 -8.49
C GLY A 72 2.83 14.61 -8.98
N MET A 73 2.43 13.72 -8.07
CA MET A 73 1.73 12.47 -8.39
C MET A 73 0.23 12.62 -8.19
N LYS A 74 -0.55 11.99 -9.08
CA LYS A 74 -2.00 11.88 -8.90
C LYS A 74 -2.30 10.86 -7.81
N PHE A 75 -3.21 11.20 -6.90
CA PHE A 75 -3.67 10.31 -5.85
C PHE A 75 -5.18 10.31 -5.76
N TYR A 76 -5.77 9.14 -5.94
CA TYR A 76 -7.20 8.90 -5.77
C TYR A 76 -7.40 7.72 -4.81
N LYS A 77 -8.41 7.83 -3.95
CA LYS A 77 -8.82 6.70 -3.13
C LYS A 77 -9.28 5.55 -4.04
N PRO A 78 -8.74 4.33 -3.88
CA PRO A 78 -9.17 3.20 -4.68
C PRO A 78 -10.65 2.86 -4.41
N ARG A 79 -11.36 2.50 -5.47
CA ARG A 79 -12.76 2.07 -5.39
C ARG A 79 -12.95 0.83 -6.25
N PRO A 80 -13.28 -0.33 -5.66
CA PRO A 80 -13.43 -0.55 -4.21
C PRO A 80 -12.10 -0.48 -3.44
N ASP A 81 -12.16 -0.26 -2.12
CA ASP A 81 -11.01 -0.42 -1.24
C ASP A 81 -10.61 -1.92 -1.27
N PRO A 82 -9.33 -2.26 -1.46
CA PRO A 82 -8.90 -3.66 -1.47
C PRO A 82 -9.12 -4.39 -0.13
N ILE A 83 -9.32 -3.66 0.97
CA ILE A 83 -9.68 -4.21 2.27
C ILE A 83 -11.12 -3.89 2.61
N ASN A 84 -11.90 -4.94 2.87
CA ASN A 84 -13.25 -4.80 3.40
C ASN A 84 -13.18 -4.55 4.92
N GLN A 85 -13.36 -3.30 5.30
CA GLN A 85 -13.22 -2.80 6.67
C GLN A 85 -14.32 -1.78 6.99
N ASN A 86 -14.89 -1.88 8.18
CA ASN A 86 -15.79 -0.83 8.67
C ASN A 86 -14.95 0.41 9.05
N LEU A 87 -15.15 1.53 8.35
CA LEU A 87 -14.36 2.74 8.55
C LEU A 87 -14.70 3.48 9.85
N LEU A 88 -15.85 3.21 10.48
CA LEU A 88 -16.24 3.82 11.75
C LEU A 88 -15.67 3.06 12.94
N THR A 89 -15.76 1.73 12.92
CA THR A 89 -15.32 0.87 14.02
C THR A 89 -13.91 0.33 13.87
N GLY A 90 -13.36 0.37 12.65
CA GLY A 90 -12.08 -0.23 12.32
C GLY A 90 -12.12 -1.77 12.17
N LYS A 91 -13.29 -2.38 12.37
CA LYS A 91 -13.43 -3.84 12.30
C LYS A 91 -13.14 -4.35 10.88
N ILE A 92 -12.26 -5.35 10.79
CA ILE A 92 -11.93 -6.04 9.55
C ILE A 92 -12.95 -7.15 9.32
N SER A 93 -13.52 -7.21 8.10
CA SER A 93 -14.42 -8.30 7.71
C SER A 93 -13.65 -9.62 7.58
N SER A 94 -14.29 -10.72 7.92
CA SER A 94 -13.78 -12.07 7.63
C SER A 94 -13.73 -12.37 6.13
N GLU A 95 -14.60 -11.73 5.36
CA GLU A 95 -14.63 -11.85 3.91
C GLU A 95 -13.79 -10.73 3.26
N GLN A 96 -12.76 -11.13 2.52
CA GLN A 96 -11.83 -10.23 1.84
C GLN A 96 -11.75 -10.60 0.35
N PRO A 97 -12.74 -10.17 -0.47
CA PRO A 97 -12.83 -10.64 -1.86
C PRO A 97 -11.73 -10.08 -2.78
N TYR A 98 -11.07 -8.99 -2.40
CA TYR A 98 -10.19 -8.26 -3.33
C TYR A 98 -8.71 -8.38 -3.01
N ILE A 99 -8.31 -8.25 -1.73
CA ILE A 99 -6.90 -8.07 -1.38
C ILE A 99 -6.03 -9.27 -1.77
N PHE A 100 -6.51 -10.48 -1.55
CA PHE A 100 -5.74 -11.67 -1.89
C PHE A 100 -5.59 -11.80 -3.41
N TYR A 101 -6.63 -11.50 -4.16
CA TYR A 101 -6.59 -11.51 -5.62
C TYR A 101 -5.60 -10.47 -6.17
N VAL A 102 -5.63 -9.23 -5.67
CA VAL A 102 -4.70 -8.17 -6.06
C VAL A 102 -3.26 -8.53 -5.71
N CYS A 103 -3.03 -9.11 -4.53
CA CYS A 103 -1.70 -9.56 -4.10
C CYS A 103 -1.17 -10.69 -5.00
N HIS A 104 -2.01 -11.65 -5.37
CA HIS A 104 -1.61 -12.74 -6.27
C HIS A 104 -1.30 -12.22 -7.68
N LEU A 105 -2.10 -11.30 -8.22
CA LEU A 105 -1.82 -10.66 -9.50
C LEU A 105 -0.49 -9.90 -9.49
N GLY A 106 -0.25 -9.12 -8.45
CA GLY A 106 1.00 -8.37 -8.31
C GLY A 106 2.23 -9.27 -8.17
N GLN A 107 2.10 -10.38 -7.46
CA GLN A 107 3.19 -11.36 -7.35
C GLN A 107 3.44 -12.06 -8.68
N ALA A 108 2.40 -12.41 -9.41
CA ALA A 108 2.51 -12.99 -10.74
C ALA A 108 3.17 -12.03 -11.73
N ALA A 109 2.75 -10.77 -11.75
CA ALA A 109 3.35 -9.72 -12.57
C ALA A 109 4.84 -9.56 -12.27
N HIS A 110 5.21 -9.47 -11.00
CA HIS A 110 6.61 -9.39 -10.59
C HIS A 110 7.42 -10.61 -11.04
N TYR A 111 6.86 -11.80 -10.90
CA TYR A 111 7.53 -13.04 -11.34
C TYR A 111 7.80 -13.07 -12.84
N HIS A 112 6.89 -12.50 -13.64
CA HIS A 112 7.05 -12.37 -15.10
C HIS A 112 7.82 -11.12 -15.56
N GLY A 113 8.35 -10.32 -14.63
CA GLY A 113 9.13 -9.12 -14.93
C GLY A 113 8.30 -7.90 -15.36
N GLU A 114 7.03 -7.87 -14.98
CA GLU A 114 6.11 -6.78 -15.32
C GLU A 114 5.94 -5.74 -14.20
#